data_ec3334a4191eeb2ddc6dc6342a74850f
#
_entry.id   ec3334a4191eeb2ddc6dc6342a74850f
#
_cell.length_a   1.000
_cell.length_b   1.000
_cell.length_c   1.000
_cell.angle_alpha   90.00
_cell.angle_beta   90.00
_cell.angle_gamma   90.00
#
_symmetry.space_group_name_H-M   'P 1'
#
loop_
_entity.id
_entity.type
_entity.pdbx_description
1 polymer ?
#
loop_
_entity_poly.entity_id
_entity_poly.type
_entity_poly.pdbx_seq_one_letter_code
_entity_poly.pdbx_strand_id
1 'polypeptide(L)'
;MQPPRKTGIGAGGITAIVAAVIVIPALLFIAVTARLMTVAKNHISQGANEPTNSYGNASPSDPNQADPEPTSTVYRMDERPGYESMVTCVTDKLDHYKDEILNSTTMFMSEYRIPDTQDGTDYMTGYMAALLGTVNEAKAAADETSEDPDALDAKIDSYRTTVDTLEARFKKGQALGVSMTVTGNDGKKYTVDGSRSITLRPTWDELEQRVAKASNSLGSGNAASAQKLVELADMKLSWDIDEGFRQCPAFAGTDDGDNKALTKSETFGFYCPATPNVIYGNRSMPDWNMTYAPAAGVRHELSHHAIHMRCGTIEPEAIMQNGVNRTEGVTNSYAVKYMGANRALIQQSIDYAASTGHKQYRMDAFTDRAAERIHSGQCNAG
;
A
#
# COMPACT_ATOMS: atom_id res chain seq x y z
N MET A 1 -40.65 -21.80 33.70
CA MET A 1 -40.53 -20.82 32.60
C MET A 1 -39.05 -20.51 32.43
N GLN A 2 -38.44 -20.99 31.35
CA GLN A 2 -37.07 -20.71 30.97
C GLN A 2 -37.03 -19.40 30.16
N PRO A 3 -36.04 -18.49 30.38
CA PRO A 3 -35.90 -17.30 29.59
C PRO A 3 -35.34 -17.63 28.17
N PRO A 4 -35.63 -16.82 27.12
CA PRO A 4 -35.22 -17.08 25.77
C PRO A 4 -33.69 -16.91 25.60
N ARG A 5 -33.06 -17.87 24.93
CA ARG A 5 -31.65 -17.79 24.48
C ARG A 5 -31.48 -16.64 23.49
N LYS A 6 -30.67 -15.67 23.83
CA LYS A 6 -30.13 -14.69 22.89
C LYS A 6 -29.08 -15.38 22.01
N THR A 7 -29.38 -15.57 20.74
CA THR A 7 -28.40 -15.92 19.72
C THR A 7 -27.57 -14.68 19.40
N GLY A 8 -26.44 -14.53 20.07
CA GLY A 8 -25.42 -13.53 19.71
C GLY A 8 -24.71 -13.99 18.44
N ILE A 9 -24.66 -13.14 17.46
CA ILE A 9 -23.78 -13.31 16.31
C ILE A 9 -22.36 -13.22 16.84
N GLY A 10 -21.62 -14.34 16.76
CA GLY A 10 -20.26 -14.43 17.30
C GLY A 10 -19.30 -13.50 16.55
N ALA A 11 -18.37 -12.90 17.30
CA ALA A 11 -17.32 -12.00 16.82
C ALA A 11 -16.50 -12.56 15.62
N GLY A 12 -16.49 -13.87 15.41
CA GLY A 12 -15.85 -14.51 14.25
C GLY A 12 -16.49 -14.20 12.88
N GLY A 13 -17.75 -13.71 12.85
CA GLY A 13 -18.44 -13.37 11.60
C GLY A 13 -17.98 -12.04 10.99
N ILE A 14 -17.49 -11.11 11.81
CA ILE A 14 -17.09 -9.77 11.34
C ILE A 14 -15.69 -9.80 10.73
N THR A 15 -14.76 -10.59 11.30
CA THR A 15 -13.39 -10.73 10.79
C THR A 15 -13.36 -11.42 9.42
N ALA A 16 -14.22 -12.43 9.22
CA ALA A 16 -14.35 -13.10 7.93
C ALA A 16 -14.95 -12.18 6.83
N ILE A 17 -15.80 -11.24 7.21
CA ILE A 17 -16.41 -10.27 6.27
C ILE A 17 -15.37 -9.23 5.84
N VAL A 18 -14.52 -8.72 6.75
CA VAL A 18 -13.48 -7.73 6.43
C VAL A 18 -12.40 -8.35 5.53
N ALA A 19 -11.93 -9.56 5.84
CA ALA A 19 -10.99 -10.28 4.98
C ALA A 19 -11.60 -10.59 3.59
N ALA A 20 -12.87 -10.95 3.50
CA ALA A 20 -13.55 -11.23 2.25
C ALA A 20 -13.77 -9.95 1.40
N VAL A 21 -14.00 -8.80 2.02
CA VAL A 21 -14.21 -7.53 1.32
C VAL A 21 -12.92 -6.97 0.70
N ILE A 22 -11.76 -7.21 1.33
CA ILE A 22 -10.47 -6.70 0.84
C ILE A 22 -9.79 -7.68 -0.14
N VAL A 23 -9.83 -8.98 0.13
CA VAL A 23 -9.14 -9.99 -0.68
C VAL A 23 -9.88 -10.30 -1.99
N ILE A 24 -11.21 -10.25 -2.01
CA ILE A 24 -12.00 -10.56 -3.21
C ILE A 24 -11.78 -9.54 -4.33
N PRO A 25 -11.77 -8.21 -4.11
CA PRO A 25 -11.46 -7.26 -5.18
C PRO A 25 -10.04 -7.39 -5.72
N ALA A 26 -9.04 -7.63 -4.86
CA ALA A 26 -7.65 -7.82 -5.29
C ALA A 26 -7.47 -9.10 -6.13
N LEU A 27 -8.07 -10.22 -5.72
CA LEU A 27 -8.05 -11.48 -6.48
C LEU A 27 -8.86 -11.38 -7.79
N LEU A 28 -9.98 -10.66 -7.79
CA LEU A 28 -10.76 -10.35 -8.98
C LEU A 28 -9.96 -9.49 -9.97
N PHE A 29 -9.25 -8.50 -9.47
CA PHE A 29 -8.39 -7.64 -10.28
C PHE A 29 -7.25 -8.45 -10.94
N ILE A 30 -6.56 -9.33 -10.22
CA ILE A 30 -5.52 -10.22 -10.74
C ILE A 30 -6.06 -11.10 -11.86
N ALA A 31 -7.24 -11.66 -11.69
CA ALA A 31 -7.85 -12.56 -12.67
C ALA A 31 -8.33 -11.82 -13.92
N VAL A 32 -8.84 -10.60 -13.79
CA VAL A 32 -9.25 -9.73 -14.92
C VAL A 32 -8.03 -9.28 -15.71
N THR A 33 -6.94 -8.85 -15.05
CA THR A 33 -5.71 -8.44 -15.74
C THR A 33 -5.04 -9.61 -16.48
N ALA A 34 -4.96 -10.78 -15.85
CA ALA A 34 -4.39 -11.98 -16.49
C ALA A 34 -5.17 -12.40 -17.77
N ARG A 35 -6.49 -12.31 -17.74
CA ARG A 35 -7.33 -12.66 -18.90
C ARG A 35 -7.24 -11.65 -20.04
N LEU A 36 -7.19 -10.36 -19.73
CA LEU A 36 -7.02 -9.29 -20.73
C LEU A 36 -5.64 -9.35 -21.38
N MET A 37 -4.58 -9.69 -20.65
CA MET A 37 -3.25 -9.92 -21.21
C MET A 37 -3.21 -11.14 -22.16
N THR A 38 -3.99 -12.19 -21.89
CA THR A 38 -4.06 -13.37 -22.76
C THR A 38 -4.78 -13.05 -24.06
N VAL A 39 -5.81 -12.21 -24.04
CA VAL A 39 -6.53 -11.75 -25.24
C VAL A 39 -5.62 -10.86 -26.10
N ALA A 40 -4.87 -9.93 -25.49
CA ALA A 40 -3.94 -9.07 -26.20
C ALA A 40 -2.79 -9.87 -26.86
N LYS A 41 -2.25 -10.90 -26.19
CA LYS A 41 -1.24 -11.78 -26.76
C LYS A 41 -1.72 -12.57 -27.97
N ASN A 42 -2.99 -13.00 -27.97
CA ASN A 42 -3.55 -13.76 -29.07
C ASN A 42 -3.84 -12.91 -30.32
N HIS A 43 -4.04 -11.60 -30.18
CA HIS A 43 -4.19 -10.69 -31.32
C HIS A 43 -2.82 -10.36 -31.99
N ILE A 44 -1.74 -10.28 -31.24
CA ILE A 44 -0.39 -10.00 -31.79
C ILE A 44 0.18 -11.18 -32.58
N SER A 45 -0.24 -12.41 -32.26
CA SER A 45 0.29 -13.62 -32.94
C SER A 45 -0.42 -13.97 -34.28
N GLN A 46 -1.46 -13.25 -34.69
CA GLN A 46 -2.18 -13.52 -35.95
C GLN A 46 -1.86 -12.54 -37.08
N GLY A 47 -1.02 -11.52 -36.87
CA GLY A 47 -0.69 -10.47 -37.84
C GLY A 47 0.55 -10.66 -38.70
N ALA A 48 1.30 -11.77 -38.55
CA ALA A 48 2.48 -12.02 -39.36
C ALA A 48 2.12 -12.82 -40.62
N ASN A 49 1.57 -12.18 -41.63
CA ASN A 49 1.53 -12.70 -42.97
C ASN A 49 2.60 -12.02 -43.84
N GLU A 50 3.40 -12.85 -44.46
CA GLU A 50 4.55 -12.46 -45.33
C GLU A 50 4.13 -11.55 -46.51
N PRO A 51 5.01 -10.62 -46.95
CA PRO A 51 4.76 -9.82 -48.15
C PRO A 51 4.96 -10.66 -49.40
N THR A 52 3.92 -10.92 -50.18
CA THR A 52 4.01 -11.48 -51.52
C THR A 52 4.51 -10.41 -52.47
N ASN A 53 5.78 -10.53 -52.92
CA ASN A 53 6.34 -9.77 -54.02
C ASN A 53 5.66 -10.22 -55.33
N SER A 54 4.83 -9.35 -55.91
CA SER A 54 4.32 -9.52 -57.28
C SER A 54 5.10 -8.57 -58.21
N TYR A 55 5.98 -9.15 -59.07
CA TYR A 55 6.59 -8.43 -60.17
C TYR A 55 5.56 -8.29 -61.29
N GLY A 56 4.99 -7.09 -61.47
CA GLY A 56 4.15 -6.72 -62.60
C GLY A 56 4.97 -6.20 -63.76
N ASN A 57 4.82 -6.85 -64.92
CA ASN A 57 5.42 -6.45 -66.22
C ASN A 57 4.95 -5.04 -66.63
N ALA A 58 5.92 -4.18 -67.00
CA ALA A 58 5.65 -2.87 -67.58
C ALA A 58 5.07 -3.01 -68.99
N SER A 59 3.86 -2.49 -69.20
CA SER A 59 3.28 -2.20 -70.55
C SER A 59 3.59 -0.76 -70.94
N PRO A 60 3.70 -0.45 -72.25
CA PRO A 60 4.06 0.92 -72.72
C PRO A 60 2.99 1.94 -72.41
N SER A 61 3.44 3.13 -72.00
CA SER A 61 2.67 4.30 -71.63
C SER A 61 1.83 4.85 -72.77
N ASP A 62 0.53 5.06 -72.47
CA ASP A 62 -0.45 5.83 -73.26
C ASP A 62 -0.27 7.32 -72.96
N PRO A 63 -0.08 8.20 -73.99
CA PRO A 63 0.21 9.61 -73.81
C PRO A 63 -0.98 10.48 -73.36
N ASN A 64 -2.12 9.84 -73.00
CA ASN A 64 -3.31 10.56 -72.56
C ASN A 64 -3.72 10.22 -71.10
N GLN A 65 -2.79 9.73 -70.31
CA GLN A 65 -3.05 9.46 -68.92
C GLN A 65 -2.93 10.79 -68.12
N ALA A 66 -4.04 11.21 -67.52
CA ALA A 66 -4.05 12.33 -66.58
C ALA A 66 -3.01 12.06 -65.50
N ASP A 67 -2.27 13.10 -65.08
CA ASP A 67 -1.30 13.01 -63.98
C ASP A 67 -1.96 12.23 -62.82
N PRO A 68 -1.31 11.22 -62.24
CA PRO A 68 -1.86 10.51 -61.09
C PRO A 68 -2.07 11.55 -59.99
N GLU A 69 -3.30 11.62 -59.50
CA GLU A 69 -3.58 12.42 -58.28
C GLU A 69 -2.53 12.10 -57.22
N PRO A 70 -1.99 13.11 -56.52
CA PRO A 70 -0.98 12.87 -55.49
C PRO A 70 -1.58 11.91 -54.45
N THR A 71 -1.06 10.69 -54.44
CA THR A 71 -1.42 9.71 -53.40
C THR A 71 -0.98 10.31 -52.08
N SER A 72 -1.97 10.69 -51.21
CA SER A 72 -1.66 11.15 -49.87
C SER A 72 -0.92 10.09 -49.10
N THR A 73 0.18 10.47 -48.47
CA THR A 73 0.94 9.51 -47.62
C THR A 73 0.16 9.30 -46.33
N VAL A 74 -0.23 8.05 -46.06
CA VAL A 74 -0.91 7.68 -44.83
C VAL A 74 0.12 7.09 -43.86
N TYR A 75 0.16 7.64 -42.66
CA TYR A 75 1.04 7.20 -41.58
C TYR A 75 0.29 6.28 -40.62
N ARG A 76 0.99 5.28 -40.02
CA ARG A 76 0.44 4.40 -38.98
C ARG A 76 0.97 4.81 -37.62
N MET A 77 0.15 4.59 -36.57
CA MET A 77 0.49 4.90 -35.19
C MET A 77 1.69 4.13 -34.69
N ASP A 78 1.75 2.80 -34.94
CA ASP A 78 2.83 1.92 -34.47
C ASP A 78 4.17 2.18 -35.18
N GLU A 79 4.16 2.85 -36.32
CA GLU A 79 5.36 3.27 -37.07
C GLU A 79 5.87 4.66 -36.61
N ARG A 80 5.13 5.35 -35.74
CA ARG A 80 5.54 6.69 -35.29
C ARG A 80 6.67 6.61 -34.27
N PRO A 81 7.67 7.52 -34.36
CA PRO A 81 8.69 7.67 -33.34
C PRO A 81 8.04 7.91 -31.96
N GLY A 82 8.40 7.13 -30.96
CA GLY A 82 7.86 7.27 -29.60
C GLY A 82 6.67 6.39 -29.27
N TYR A 83 6.00 5.72 -30.21
CA TYR A 83 4.87 4.85 -29.92
C TYR A 83 5.26 3.69 -29.00
N GLU A 84 6.30 2.91 -29.32
CA GLU A 84 6.78 1.79 -28.51
C GLU A 84 7.20 2.25 -27.10
N SER A 85 7.93 3.36 -27.03
CA SER A 85 8.34 3.99 -25.76
C SER A 85 7.14 4.47 -24.94
N MET A 86 6.09 4.94 -25.56
CA MET A 86 4.85 5.33 -24.90
C MET A 86 4.13 4.09 -24.33
N VAL A 87 3.94 3.04 -25.14
CA VAL A 87 3.30 1.78 -24.69
C VAL A 87 4.07 1.16 -23.52
N THR A 88 5.41 1.18 -23.59
CA THR A 88 6.25 0.73 -22.48
C THR A 88 6.01 1.59 -21.23
N CYS A 89 6.08 2.91 -21.35
CA CYS A 89 5.89 3.83 -20.22
C CYS A 89 4.55 3.63 -19.49
N VAL A 90 3.43 3.53 -20.23
CA VAL A 90 2.11 3.35 -19.61
C VAL A 90 1.94 1.94 -19.02
N THR A 91 2.58 0.93 -19.63
CA THR A 91 2.54 -0.45 -19.12
C THR A 91 3.37 -0.58 -17.83
N ASP A 92 4.58 -0.02 -17.81
CA ASP A 92 5.45 -0.03 -16.62
C ASP A 92 4.78 0.66 -15.43
N LYS A 93 4.04 1.75 -15.67
CA LYS A 93 3.27 2.42 -14.63
C LYS A 93 2.18 1.51 -14.05
N LEU A 94 1.42 0.82 -14.90
CA LEU A 94 0.41 -0.15 -14.46
C LEU A 94 1.04 -1.29 -13.66
N ASP A 95 2.15 -1.86 -14.16
CA ASP A 95 2.83 -2.98 -13.54
C ASP A 95 3.42 -2.59 -12.18
N HIS A 96 4.02 -1.41 -12.08
CA HIS A 96 4.54 -0.88 -10.81
C HIS A 96 3.47 -0.86 -9.71
N TYR A 97 2.34 -0.21 -9.94
CA TYR A 97 1.26 -0.14 -8.94
C TYR A 97 0.60 -1.49 -8.67
N LYS A 98 0.46 -2.33 -9.70
CA LYS A 98 -0.03 -3.70 -9.55
C LYS A 98 0.87 -4.51 -8.61
N ASP A 99 2.18 -4.44 -8.81
CA ASP A 99 3.14 -5.20 -8.01
C ASP A 99 3.18 -4.73 -6.56
N GLU A 100 3.08 -3.42 -6.29
CA GLU A 100 2.93 -2.89 -4.94
C GLU A 100 1.67 -3.41 -4.24
N ILE A 101 0.51 -3.39 -4.92
CA ILE A 101 -0.75 -3.91 -4.37
C ILE A 101 -0.67 -5.41 -4.10
N LEU A 102 -0.03 -6.18 -5.00
CA LEU A 102 0.13 -7.63 -4.85
C LEU A 102 1.06 -7.98 -3.69
N ASN A 103 2.10 -7.18 -3.45
CA ASN A 103 2.99 -7.36 -2.31
C ASN A 103 2.25 -7.15 -1.00
N SER A 104 1.52 -6.06 -0.86
CA SER A 104 0.65 -5.79 0.29
C SER A 104 -0.34 -4.67 0.01
N THR A 105 -1.61 -5.00 -0.18
CA THR A 105 -2.69 -4.02 -0.34
C THR A 105 -2.76 -3.05 0.85
N THR A 106 -2.56 -3.53 2.07
CA THR A 106 -2.63 -2.69 3.27
C THR A 106 -1.48 -1.70 3.32
N MET A 107 -0.26 -2.12 2.96
CA MET A 107 0.90 -1.22 2.87
C MET A 107 0.69 -0.18 1.78
N PHE A 108 0.24 -0.61 0.59
CA PHE A 108 -0.11 0.28 -0.51
C PHE A 108 -1.11 1.37 -0.08
N MET A 109 -2.26 0.96 0.51
CA MET A 109 -3.26 1.92 0.99
C MET A 109 -2.69 2.87 2.04
N SER A 110 -1.80 2.38 2.88
CA SER A 110 -1.14 3.19 3.92
C SER A 110 -0.16 4.20 3.32
N GLU A 111 0.68 3.79 2.37
CA GLU A 111 1.65 4.65 1.69
C GLU A 111 0.98 5.79 0.94
N TYR A 112 -0.07 5.46 0.17
CA TYR A 112 -0.85 6.46 -0.57
C TYR A 112 -1.93 7.13 0.27
N ARG A 113 -1.97 6.87 1.59
CA ARG A 113 -2.89 7.46 2.56
C ARG A 113 -4.37 7.24 2.24
N ILE A 114 -4.66 6.12 1.57
CA ILE A 114 -6.03 5.73 1.22
C ILE A 114 -6.70 5.19 2.49
N PRO A 115 -7.94 5.65 2.84
CA PRO A 115 -8.65 5.15 3.99
C PRO A 115 -8.96 3.65 3.86
N ASP A 116 -8.85 2.90 4.96
CA ASP A 116 -9.27 1.50 5.04
C ASP A 116 -10.80 1.40 5.14
N THR A 117 -11.46 1.79 4.08
CA THR A 117 -12.93 1.82 3.91
C THR A 117 -13.31 1.30 2.54
N GLN A 118 -14.59 1.01 2.32
CA GLN A 118 -15.09 0.62 1.00
C GLN A 118 -14.79 1.71 -0.05
N ASP A 119 -15.03 2.98 0.28
CA ASP A 119 -14.73 4.10 -0.64
C ASP A 119 -13.25 4.17 -1.00
N GLY A 120 -12.34 3.90 -0.04
CA GLY A 120 -10.90 3.83 -0.33
C GLY A 120 -10.53 2.66 -1.23
N THR A 121 -11.13 1.49 -0.99
CA THR A 121 -10.94 0.30 -1.84
C THR A 121 -11.47 0.55 -3.26
N ASP A 122 -12.64 1.15 -3.38
CA ASP A 122 -13.24 1.49 -4.68
C ASP A 122 -12.38 2.51 -5.43
N TYR A 123 -11.83 3.49 -4.72
CA TYR A 123 -10.95 4.50 -5.28
C TYR A 123 -9.63 3.89 -5.81
N MET A 124 -8.97 3.05 -5.02
CA MET A 124 -7.77 2.31 -5.42
C MET A 124 -8.05 1.46 -6.67
N THR A 125 -9.14 0.71 -6.65
CA THR A 125 -9.56 -0.15 -7.77
C THR A 125 -9.89 0.68 -9.01
N GLY A 126 -10.51 1.85 -8.82
CA GLY A 126 -10.78 2.83 -9.87
C GLY A 126 -9.52 3.33 -10.55
N TYR A 127 -8.47 3.62 -9.77
CA TYR A 127 -7.18 4.03 -10.32
C TYR A 127 -6.55 2.94 -11.19
N MET A 128 -6.51 1.71 -10.70
CA MET A 128 -5.97 0.57 -11.46
C MET A 128 -6.77 0.30 -12.74
N ALA A 129 -8.09 0.43 -12.68
CA ALA A 129 -8.95 0.29 -13.85
C ALA A 129 -8.69 1.39 -14.89
N ALA A 130 -8.47 2.63 -14.46
CA ALA A 130 -8.11 3.74 -15.33
C ALA A 130 -6.77 3.54 -16.04
N LEU A 131 -5.74 3.10 -15.30
CA LEU A 131 -4.44 2.76 -15.89
C LEU A 131 -4.55 1.64 -16.92
N LEU A 132 -5.25 0.56 -16.58
CA LEU A 132 -5.48 -0.56 -17.48
C LEU A 132 -6.26 -0.13 -18.74
N GLY A 133 -7.27 0.71 -18.57
CA GLY A 133 -8.02 1.30 -19.70
C GLY A 133 -7.09 2.06 -20.64
N THR A 134 -6.25 2.94 -20.11
CA THR A 134 -5.27 3.71 -20.90
C THR A 134 -4.26 2.81 -21.62
N VAL A 135 -3.75 1.76 -20.95
CA VAL A 135 -2.85 0.77 -21.59
C VAL A 135 -3.54 0.06 -22.76
N ASN A 136 -4.78 -0.37 -22.57
CA ASN A 136 -5.53 -1.06 -23.60
C ASN A 136 -5.86 -0.15 -24.79
N GLU A 137 -6.26 1.08 -24.54
CA GLU A 137 -6.51 2.09 -25.59
C GLU A 137 -5.21 2.41 -26.37
N ALA A 138 -4.08 2.60 -25.67
CA ALA A 138 -2.79 2.83 -26.32
C ALA A 138 -2.38 1.67 -27.23
N LYS A 139 -2.55 0.43 -26.78
CA LYS A 139 -2.25 -0.77 -27.58
C LYS A 139 -3.22 -0.95 -28.75
N ALA A 140 -4.51 -0.69 -28.56
CA ALA A 140 -5.50 -0.79 -29.61
C ALA A 140 -5.31 0.27 -30.72
N ALA A 141 -4.68 1.40 -30.39
CA ALA A 141 -4.37 2.46 -31.36
C ALA A 141 -3.23 2.10 -32.33
N ALA A 142 -2.55 0.97 -32.19
CA ALA A 142 -1.42 0.57 -33.05
C ALA A 142 -1.71 0.69 -34.56
N ASP A 143 -2.88 0.21 -34.99
CA ASP A 143 -3.29 0.22 -36.39
C ASP A 143 -3.97 1.50 -36.85
N GLU A 144 -4.06 2.50 -35.97
CA GLU A 144 -4.67 3.79 -36.31
C GLU A 144 -3.83 4.54 -37.33
N THR A 145 -4.48 5.12 -38.32
CA THR A 145 -3.83 5.82 -39.43
C THR A 145 -4.27 7.25 -39.55
N SER A 146 -3.36 8.12 -40.05
CA SER A 146 -3.65 9.53 -40.35
C SER A 146 -2.79 10.01 -41.51
N GLU A 147 -3.31 10.94 -42.30
CA GLU A 147 -2.52 11.72 -43.28
C GLU A 147 -1.66 12.79 -42.61
N ASP A 148 -2.02 13.17 -41.36
CA ASP A 148 -1.30 14.11 -40.53
C ASP A 148 -0.47 13.35 -39.47
N PRO A 149 0.85 13.25 -39.62
CA PRO A 149 1.72 12.58 -38.67
C PRO A 149 1.77 13.27 -37.32
N ASP A 150 1.61 14.61 -37.26
CA ASP A 150 1.64 15.37 -36.01
C ASP A 150 0.42 15.07 -35.14
N ALA A 151 -0.72 14.73 -35.75
CA ALA A 151 -1.91 14.29 -35.02
C ALA A 151 -1.67 12.96 -34.31
N LEU A 152 -0.94 12.01 -34.93
CA LEU A 152 -0.56 10.76 -34.29
C LEU A 152 0.44 10.98 -33.15
N ASP A 153 1.43 11.85 -33.33
CA ASP A 153 2.42 12.19 -32.31
C ASP A 153 1.76 12.87 -31.11
N ALA A 154 0.84 13.79 -31.34
CA ALA A 154 0.04 14.43 -30.29
C ALA A 154 -0.81 13.41 -29.51
N LYS A 155 -1.33 12.38 -30.19
CA LYS A 155 -2.07 11.30 -29.54
C LYS A 155 -1.16 10.41 -28.69
N ILE A 156 0.05 10.09 -29.15
CA ILE A 156 1.08 9.38 -28.36
C ILE A 156 1.36 10.15 -27.06
N ASP A 157 1.58 11.46 -27.14
CA ASP A 157 1.85 12.29 -25.96
C ASP A 157 0.64 12.41 -25.03
N SER A 158 -0.57 12.34 -25.59
CA SER A 158 -1.80 12.37 -24.79
C SER A 158 -1.93 11.16 -23.87
N TYR A 159 -1.49 9.96 -24.27
CA TYR A 159 -1.50 8.76 -23.40
C TYR A 159 -0.55 8.92 -22.22
N ARG A 160 0.66 9.44 -22.43
CA ARG A 160 1.61 9.75 -21.35
C ARG A 160 1.03 10.76 -20.37
N THR A 161 0.50 11.86 -20.90
CA THR A 161 -0.13 12.92 -20.11
C THR A 161 -1.33 12.41 -19.31
N THR A 162 -2.12 11.50 -19.88
CA THR A 162 -3.27 10.88 -19.21
C THR A 162 -2.81 10.08 -17.99
N VAL A 163 -1.80 9.22 -18.13
CA VAL A 163 -1.27 8.40 -17.03
C VAL A 163 -0.68 9.27 -15.92
N ASP A 164 0.11 10.30 -16.26
CA ASP A 164 0.69 11.21 -15.29
C ASP A 164 -0.40 12.03 -14.56
N THR A 165 -1.44 12.43 -15.28
CA THR A 165 -2.60 13.14 -14.70
C THR A 165 -3.39 12.24 -13.75
N LEU A 166 -3.62 10.96 -14.11
CA LEU A 166 -4.28 9.98 -13.26
C LEU A 166 -3.48 9.76 -11.98
N GLU A 167 -2.17 9.60 -12.09
CA GLU A 167 -1.29 9.45 -10.93
C GLU A 167 -1.32 10.68 -10.01
N ALA A 168 -1.22 11.87 -10.58
CA ALA A 168 -1.28 13.11 -9.82
C ALA A 168 -2.61 13.29 -9.08
N ARG A 169 -3.73 12.91 -9.71
CA ARG A 169 -5.06 12.92 -9.07
C ARG A 169 -5.16 11.86 -7.98
N PHE A 170 -4.68 10.65 -8.26
CA PHE A 170 -4.67 9.55 -7.31
C PHE A 170 -3.93 9.92 -6.02
N LYS A 171 -2.71 10.42 -6.12
CA LYS A 171 -1.89 10.88 -4.98
C LYS A 171 -2.51 12.02 -4.17
N LYS A 172 -3.50 12.71 -4.73
CA LYS A 172 -4.24 13.81 -4.06
C LYS A 172 -5.65 13.43 -3.61
N GLY A 173 -6.09 12.20 -3.81
CA GLY A 173 -7.47 11.78 -3.50
C GLY A 173 -8.51 12.43 -4.39
N GLN A 174 -8.14 12.97 -5.55
CA GLN A 174 -9.04 13.65 -6.48
C GLN A 174 -9.80 12.64 -7.36
N ALA A 175 -10.99 13.02 -7.83
CA ALA A 175 -11.77 12.21 -8.75
C ALA A 175 -10.94 11.82 -9.99
N LEU A 176 -10.95 10.53 -10.32
CA LEU A 176 -10.19 9.97 -11.45
C LEU A 176 -10.95 10.08 -12.77
N GLY A 177 -12.25 10.36 -12.70
CA GLY A 177 -13.11 10.53 -13.88
C GLY A 177 -13.47 9.22 -14.60
N VAL A 178 -13.29 8.09 -13.93
CA VAL A 178 -13.55 6.76 -14.51
C VAL A 178 -14.65 6.06 -13.74
N SER A 179 -15.56 5.42 -14.49
CA SER A 179 -16.53 4.47 -13.98
C SER A 179 -16.67 3.35 -15.00
N MET A 180 -16.40 2.12 -14.60
CA MET A 180 -16.48 0.98 -15.49
C MET A 180 -17.09 -0.24 -14.80
N THR A 181 -17.67 -1.13 -15.59
CA THR A 181 -18.15 -2.42 -15.10
C THR A 181 -17.21 -3.51 -15.56
N VAL A 182 -16.66 -4.26 -14.62
CA VAL A 182 -15.81 -5.42 -14.86
C VAL A 182 -16.55 -6.70 -14.51
N THR A 183 -16.30 -7.76 -15.26
CA THR A 183 -16.86 -9.09 -14.94
C THR A 183 -15.79 -9.90 -14.22
N GLY A 184 -16.07 -10.30 -12.99
CA GLY A 184 -15.17 -11.15 -12.21
C GLY A 184 -15.09 -12.59 -12.74
N ASN A 185 -14.12 -13.36 -12.20
CA ASN A 185 -13.98 -14.79 -12.55
C ASN A 185 -15.17 -15.64 -12.11
N ASP A 186 -15.95 -15.16 -11.16
CA ASP A 186 -17.22 -15.76 -10.72
C ASP A 186 -18.41 -15.44 -11.66
N GLY A 187 -18.15 -14.72 -12.77
CA GLY A 187 -19.14 -14.28 -13.73
C GLY A 187 -20.01 -13.10 -13.29
N LYS A 188 -19.79 -12.56 -12.07
CA LYS A 188 -20.52 -11.39 -11.57
C LYS A 188 -19.95 -10.10 -12.13
N LYS A 189 -20.85 -9.13 -12.28
CA LYS A 189 -20.48 -7.76 -12.68
C LYS A 189 -20.22 -6.92 -11.44
N TYR A 190 -19.07 -6.24 -11.45
CA TYR A 190 -18.64 -5.30 -10.41
C TYR A 190 -18.51 -3.92 -11.04
N THR A 191 -19.14 -2.92 -10.44
CA THR A 191 -18.93 -1.53 -10.84
C THR A 191 -17.74 -0.98 -10.09
N VAL A 192 -16.74 -0.50 -10.82
CA VAL A 192 -15.59 0.21 -10.30
C VAL A 192 -15.82 1.69 -10.53
N ASP A 193 -15.92 2.46 -9.46
CA ASP A 193 -16.28 3.88 -9.51
C ASP A 193 -15.15 4.74 -8.91
N GLY A 194 -14.28 5.26 -9.76
CA GLY A 194 -13.28 6.28 -9.44
C GLY A 194 -13.75 7.71 -9.74
N SER A 195 -15.05 7.94 -9.96
CA SER A 195 -15.59 9.27 -10.28
C SER A 195 -15.64 10.22 -9.08
N ARG A 196 -15.47 9.70 -7.86
CA ARG A 196 -15.55 10.48 -6.62
C ARG A 196 -14.16 10.76 -6.07
N SER A 197 -14.02 11.95 -5.45
CA SER A 197 -12.85 12.26 -4.62
C SER A 197 -12.98 11.57 -3.27
N ILE A 198 -11.84 11.20 -2.68
CA ILE A 198 -11.76 10.71 -1.31
C ILE A 198 -10.97 11.67 -0.43
N THR A 199 -11.22 11.64 0.88
CA THR A 199 -10.36 12.31 1.85
C THR A 199 -9.22 11.37 2.21
N LEU A 200 -8.00 11.73 1.81
CA LEU A 200 -6.81 10.96 2.17
C LEU A 200 -6.58 11.02 3.69
N ARG A 201 -6.01 9.94 4.23
CA ARG A 201 -5.55 9.91 5.63
C ARG A 201 -4.51 11.01 5.86
N PRO A 202 -4.34 11.49 7.09
CA PRO A 202 -3.26 12.40 7.44
C PRO A 202 -1.88 11.82 7.09
N THR A 203 -0.89 12.67 6.91
CA THR A 203 0.50 12.24 6.78
C THR A 203 1.00 11.62 8.07
N TRP A 204 2.06 10.82 8.01
CA TRP A 204 2.70 10.24 9.21
C TRP A 204 3.17 11.32 10.16
N ASP A 205 3.75 12.40 9.66
CA ASP A 205 4.19 13.52 10.48
C ASP A 205 3.02 14.20 11.22
N GLU A 206 1.85 14.32 10.57
CA GLU A 206 0.64 14.83 11.23
C GLU A 206 0.11 13.87 12.30
N LEU A 207 0.13 12.55 12.04
CA LEU A 207 -0.30 11.53 13.01
C LEU A 207 0.65 11.50 14.21
N GLU A 208 1.96 11.50 13.98
CA GLU A 208 2.98 11.59 15.04
C GLU A 208 2.78 12.83 15.90
N GLN A 209 2.58 13.99 15.27
CA GLN A 209 2.34 15.24 16.00
C GLN A 209 1.04 15.21 16.83
N ARG A 210 -0.04 14.57 16.33
CA ARG A 210 -1.26 14.38 17.08
C ARG A 210 -1.03 13.55 18.35
N VAL A 211 -0.35 12.41 18.18
CA VAL A 211 0.02 11.50 19.27
C VAL A 211 0.95 12.21 20.27
N ALA A 212 1.98 12.92 19.77
CA ALA A 212 2.96 13.62 20.62
C ALA A 212 2.32 14.73 21.47
N LYS A 213 1.38 15.48 20.92
CA LYS A 213 0.67 16.58 21.62
C LYS A 213 -0.41 16.08 22.58
N ALA A 214 -0.80 14.81 22.47
CA ALA A 214 -1.87 14.27 23.26
C ALA A 214 -1.46 14.07 24.73
N SER A 215 -2.40 14.37 25.62
CA SER A 215 -2.25 14.05 27.05
C SER A 215 -2.20 12.53 27.27
N ASN A 216 -1.50 12.09 28.32
CA ASN A 216 -1.54 10.70 28.76
C ASN A 216 -2.90 10.32 29.42
N SER A 217 -3.80 11.30 29.62
CA SER A 217 -5.08 11.16 30.30
C SER A 217 -6.26 11.54 29.41
N LEU A 218 -6.31 11.01 28.17
CA LEU A 218 -7.36 11.36 27.19
C LEU A 218 -8.73 10.71 27.45
N GLY A 219 -8.78 9.65 28.26
CA GLY A 219 -10.00 8.89 28.53
C GLY A 219 -10.35 8.80 30.00
N SER A 220 -11.44 8.11 30.31
CA SER A 220 -11.92 7.88 31.67
C SER A 220 -11.14 6.80 32.44
N GLY A 221 -9.99 6.36 31.93
CA GLY A 221 -9.11 5.36 32.53
C GLY A 221 -7.91 5.09 31.64
N ASN A 222 -6.92 4.36 32.15
CA ASN A 222 -5.65 4.15 31.48
C ASN A 222 -5.80 3.41 30.15
N ALA A 223 -6.61 2.36 30.10
CA ALA A 223 -6.91 1.63 28.87
C ALA A 223 -7.70 2.50 27.86
N ALA A 224 -8.61 3.35 28.32
CA ALA A 224 -9.34 4.29 27.46
C ALA A 224 -8.41 5.38 26.90
N SER A 225 -7.43 5.83 27.68
CA SER A 225 -6.40 6.77 27.20
C SER A 225 -5.51 6.13 26.12
N ALA A 226 -5.11 4.88 26.30
CA ALA A 226 -4.38 4.11 25.31
C ALA A 226 -5.20 3.94 24.01
N GLN A 227 -6.47 3.58 24.11
CA GLN A 227 -7.40 3.48 22.99
C GLN A 227 -7.44 4.79 22.19
N LYS A 228 -7.58 5.93 22.88
CA LYS A 228 -7.62 7.26 22.24
C LYS A 228 -6.29 7.63 21.56
N LEU A 229 -5.16 7.27 22.12
CA LEU A 229 -3.84 7.47 21.47
C LEU A 229 -3.73 6.69 20.16
N VAL A 230 -4.19 5.43 20.15
CA VAL A 230 -4.22 4.59 18.93
C VAL A 230 -5.15 5.19 17.88
N GLU A 231 -6.34 5.67 18.27
CA GLU A 231 -7.29 6.33 17.38
C GLU A 231 -6.73 7.64 16.78
N LEU A 232 -5.90 8.40 17.53
CA LEU A 232 -5.22 9.60 17.01
C LEU A 232 -4.19 9.28 15.91
N ALA A 233 -3.63 8.08 15.94
CA ALA A 233 -2.77 7.54 14.88
C ALA A 233 -3.57 6.88 13.74
N ASP A 234 -4.90 7.02 13.75
CA ASP A 234 -5.80 6.40 12.77
C ASP A 234 -5.69 4.87 12.73
N MET A 235 -5.47 4.26 13.89
CA MET A 235 -5.30 2.82 14.10
C MET A 235 -6.36 2.28 15.07
N LYS A 236 -6.38 0.95 15.27
CA LYS A 236 -7.27 0.24 16.18
C LYS A 236 -6.47 -0.45 17.29
N LEU A 237 -6.93 -0.39 18.53
CA LEU A 237 -6.46 -1.21 19.62
C LEU A 237 -7.37 -2.43 19.75
N SER A 238 -6.84 -3.62 19.52
CA SER A 238 -7.52 -4.90 19.71
C SER A 238 -7.10 -5.51 21.04
N TRP A 239 -8.07 -6.05 21.78
CA TRP A 239 -7.83 -6.78 23.00
C TRP A 239 -7.73 -8.31 22.77
N ASP A 240 -7.79 -8.74 21.51
CA ASP A 240 -7.59 -10.14 21.12
C ASP A 240 -6.10 -10.41 20.85
N ILE A 241 -5.34 -10.57 21.92
CA ILE A 241 -3.90 -10.84 21.84
C ILE A 241 -3.62 -12.17 21.13
N ASP A 242 -4.54 -13.14 21.21
CA ASP A 242 -4.41 -14.44 20.54
C ASP A 242 -4.51 -14.31 19.03
N GLU A 243 -5.38 -13.42 18.56
CA GLU A 243 -5.42 -13.08 17.13
C GLU A 243 -4.09 -12.48 16.68
N GLY A 244 -3.54 -11.54 17.45
CA GLY A 244 -2.25 -10.96 17.15
C GLY A 244 -1.14 -11.99 16.98
N PHE A 245 -1.02 -12.95 17.90
CA PHE A 245 -0.04 -14.05 17.80
C PHE A 245 -0.32 -15.00 16.63
N ARG A 246 -1.57 -15.18 16.22
CA ARG A 246 -1.89 -15.95 15.00
C ARG A 246 -1.42 -15.23 13.74
N GLN A 247 -1.57 -13.90 13.68
CA GLN A 247 -1.17 -13.07 12.52
C GLN A 247 0.35 -12.88 12.44
N CYS A 248 1.02 -12.79 13.59
CA CYS A 248 2.46 -12.59 13.70
C CYS A 248 3.10 -13.64 14.60
N PRO A 249 3.17 -14.92 14.19
CA PRO A 249 3.72 -16.00 15.01
C PRO A 249 5.22 -15.83 15.32
N ALA A 250 5.97 -15.11 14.49
CA ALA A 250 7.39 -14.81 14.71
C ALA A 250 7.65 -13.94 15.95
N PHE A 251 6.64 -13.21 16.45
CA PHE A 251 6.76 -12.42 17.67
C PHE A 251 6.81 -13.28 18.95
N ALA A 252 6.54 -14.59 18.85
CA ALA A 252 6.82 -15.51 19.95
C ALA A 252 8.32 -15.63 20.29
N GLY A 253 9.16 -14.96 19.48
CA GLY A 253 10.58 -14.72 19.72
C GLY A 253 11.45 -15.97 19.71
N THR A 254 12.71 -15.78 19.35
CA THR A 254 13.80 -16.73 19.65
C THR A 254 14.71 -16.07 20.66
N ASP A 255 15.16 -16.81 21.69
CA ASP A 255 16.23 -16.33 22.55
C ASP A 255 17.50 -16.18 21.71
N ASP A 256 17.99 -14.95 21.58
CA ASP A 256 19.25 -14.65 20.93
C ASP A 256 20.17 -13.89 21.90
N GLY A 257 20.97 -14.58 22.66
CA GLY A 257 21.95 -14.00 23.55
C GLY A 257 21.38 -13.03 24.60
N ASP A 258 21.44 -11.69 24.33
CA ASP A 258 20.95 -10.67 25.27
C ASP A 258 19.43 -10.38 25.16
N ASN A 259 18.73 -11.00 24.20
CA ASN A 259 17.32 -10.77 23.96
C ASN A 259 16.53 -12.03 24.34
N LYS A 260 15.76 -11.95 25.41
CA LYS A 260 14.85 -13.01 25.82
C LYS A 260 13.53 -12.88 25.04
N ALA A 261 13.08 -13.99 24.47
CA ALA A 261 11.75 -14.06 23.86
C ALA A 261 10.65 -13.75 24.89
N LEU A 262 9.66 -12.94 24.47
CA LEU A 262 8.50 -12.67 25.30
C LEU A 262 7.47 -13.80 25.16
N THR A 263 7.01 -14.33 26.29
CA THR A 263 5.85 -15.21 26.30
C THR A 263 4.56 -14.37 26.24
N LYS A 264 3.45 -14.97 25.82
CA LYS A 264 2.16 -14.31 25.83
C LYS A 264 1.80 -13.72 27.20
N SER A 265 2.18 -14.38 28.29
CA SER A 265 1.92 -13.91 29.66
C SER A 265 2.80 -12.73 30.09
N GLU A 266 3.92 -12.48 29.40
CA GLU A 266 4.85 -11.37 29.63
C GLU A 266 4.61 -10.20 28.66
N THR A 267 3.81 -10.41 27.60
CA THR A 267 3.56 -9.41 26.57
C THR A 267 2.45 -8.46 27.00
N PHE A 268 2.79 -7.18 27.16
CA PHE A 268 1.82 -6.11 27.41
C PHE A 268 0.94 -5.85 26.18
N GLY A 269 1.55 -5.74 25.02
CA GLY A 269 0.94 -5.55 23.72
C GLY A 269 2.02 -5.56 22.65
N PHE A 270 1.63 -5.57 21.39
CA PHE A 270 2.56 -5.46 20.28
C PHE A 270 1.89 -4.97 19.00
N TYR A 271 2.72 -4.40 18.13
CA TYR A 271 2.41 -4.07 16.76
C TYR A 271 2.72 -5.27 15.84
N CYS A 272 1.79 -5.62 14.95
CA CYS A 272 1.97 -6.72 13.99
C CYS A 272 2.05 -6.17 12.55
N PRO A 273 3.17 -6.33 11.84
CA PRO A 273 3.30 -5.87 10.45
C PRO A 273 2.31 -6.50 9.48
N ALA A 274 1.84 -7.71 9.73
CA ALA A 274 0.83 -8.37 8.91
C ALA A 274 -0.57 -7.73 9.02
N THR A 275 -0.82 -6.97 10.10
CA THR A 275 -2.05 -6.22 10.33
C THR A 275 -1.72 -4.76 10.73
N PRO A 276 -1.12 -3.98 9.81
CA PRO A 276 -0.42 -2.74 10.14
C PRO A 276 -1.30 -1.64 10.74
N ASN A 277 -2.63 -1.75 10.66
CA ASN A 277 -3.56 -0.79 11.26
C ASN A 277 -4.07 -1.22 12.65
N VAL A 278 -3.48 -2.25 13.25
CA VAL A 278 -3.92 -2.81 14.54
C VAL A 278 -2.74 -2.94 15.51
N ILE A 279 -2.94 -2.45 16.73
CA ILE A 279 -2.11 -2.79 17.90
C ILE A 279 -2.87 -3.80 18.73
N TYR A 280 -2.22 -4.87 19.15
CA TYR A 280 -2.79 -5.91 20.01
C TYR A 280 -2.38 -5.68 21.45
N GLY A 281 -3.34 -5.55 22.35
CA GLY A 281 -3.13 -5.38 23.78
C GLY A 281 -3.52 -6.62 24.59
N ASN A 282 -2.68 -7.01 25.54
CA ASN A 282 -2.96 -8.11 26.47
C ASN A 282 -3.66 -7.58 27.73
N ARG A 283 -4.97 -7.59 27.73
CA ARG A 283 -5.78 -7.03 28.83
C ARG A 283 -5.56 -7.74 30.19
N SER A 284 -4.96 -8.92 30.19
CA SER A 284 -4.64 -9.64 31.45
C SER A 284 -3.41 -9.09 32.18
N MET A 285 -2.59 -8.26 31.49
CA MET A 285 -1.42 -7.65 32.10
C MET A 285 -1.82 -6.55 33.10
N PRO A 286 -1.28 -6.57 34.35
CA PRO A 286 -1.60 -5.59 35.39
C PRO A 286 -1.18 -4.15 35.01
N ASP A 287 -0.20 -4.01 34.11
CA ASP A 287 0.32 -2.74 33.62
C ASP A 287 -0.78 -1.84 33.02
N TRP A 288 -1.85 -2.44 32.46
CA TRP A 288 -2.99 -1.67 31.96
C TRP A 288 -3.74 -0.88 33.04
N ASN A 289 -3.50 -1.19 34.31
CA ASN A 289 -4.06 -0.46 35.46
C ASN A 289 -3.10 0.63 36.00
N MET A 290 -1.86 0.69 35.50
CA MET A 290 -0.89 1.70 35.91
C MET A 290 -1.17 3.04 35.22
N THR A 291 -0.89 4.16 35.89
CA THR A 291 -1.26 5.49 35.38
C THR A 291 -0.54 5.89 34.08
N TYR A 292 0.68 5.43 33.89
CA TYR A 292 1.52 5.84 32.74
C TYR A 292 1.86 4.70 31.77
N ALA A 293 1.87 3.45 32.25
CA ALA A 293 2.30 2.32 31.43
C ALA A 293 1.49 2.13 30.13
N PRO A 294 0.15 2.23 30.15
CA PRO A 294 -0.65 2.10 28.93
C PRO A 294 -0.30 3.14 27.87
N ALA A 295 -0.14 4.40 28.27
CA ALA A 295 0.21 5.46 27.32
C ALA A 295 1.65 5.34 26.80
N ALA A 296 2.59 4.94 27.65
CA ALA A 296 3.99 4.71 27.24
C ALA A 296 4.10 3.49 26.32
N GLY A 297 3.49 2.37 26.66
CA GLY A 297 3.49 1.15 25.87
C GLY A 297 2.84 1.35 24.49
N VAL A 298 1.68 2.02 24.44
CA VAL A 298 1.03 2.31 23.17
C VAL A 298 1.87 3.23 22.29
N ARG A 299 2.54 4.24 22.84
CA ARG A 299 3.45 5.08 22.04
C ARG A 299 4.65 4.31 21.51
N HIS A 300 5.14 3.31 22.25
CA HIS A 300 6.13 2.37 21.77
C HIS A 300 5.61 1.57 20.58
N GLU A 301 4.43 0.96 20.67
CA GLU A 301 3.85 0.19 19.57
C GLU A 301 3.53 1.05 18.34
N LEU A 302 3.06 2.29 18.54
CA LEU A 302 2.88 3.27 17.47
C LEU A 302 4.20 3.65 16.80
N SER A 303 5.33 3.56 17.52
CA SER A 303 6.65 3.81 16.95
C SER A 303 7.13 2.65 16.07
N HIS A 304 6.82 1.39 16.41
CA HIS A 304 7.01 0.26 15.49
C HIS A 304 6.23 0.46 14.20
N HIS A 305 4.97 0.88 14.32
CA HIS A 305 4.15 1.20 13.15
C HIS A 305 4.76 2.31 12.30
N ALA A 306 5.21 3.42 12.90
CA ALA A 306 5.84 4.53 12.17
C ALA A 306 7.14 4.09 11.47
N ILE A 307 7.98 3.31 12.13
CA ILE A 307 9.20 2.72 11.54
C ILE A 307 8.84 1.85 10.33
N HIS A 308 7.84 0.97 10.50
CA HIS A 308 7.36 0.11 9.41
C HIS A 308 6.87 0.92 8.21
N MET A 309 6.07 1.95 8.44
CA MET A 309 5.52 2.78 7.37
C MET A 309 6.57 3.62 6.64
N ARG A 310 7.63 4.05 7.35
CA ARG A 310 8.72 4.84 6.75
C ARG A 310 9.74 3.98 6.00
N CYS A 311 9.96 2.74 6.46
CA CYS A 311 11.04 1.88 5.98
C CYS A 311 10.56 0.60 5.27
N GLY A 312 9.24 0.32 5.20
CA GLY A 312 8.71 -0.92 4.65
C GLY A 312 8.97 -2.16 5.53
N THR A 313 9.63 -1.99 6.67
CA THR A 313 9.96 -3.05 7.64
C THR A 313 10.09 -2.48 9.04
N ILE A 314 9.79 -3.29 10.07
CA ILE A 314 10.07 -2.93 11.46
C ILE A 314 11.54 -3.09 11.83
N GLU A 315 12.33 -3.74 10.97
CA GLU A 315 13.74 -4.03 11.17
C GLU A 315 14.60 -3.48 10.00
N PRO A 316 14.60 -2.15 9.77
CA PRO A 316 15.45 -1.56 8.75
C PRO A 316 16.93 -1.70 9.11
N GLU A 317 17.83 -1.68 8.14
CA GLU A 317 19.28 -1.77 8.39
C GLU A 317 19.79 -0.68 9.37
N ALA A 318 19.12 0.47 9.41
CA ALA A 318 19.45 1.57 10.31
C ALA A 318 19.40 1.20 11.80
N ILE A 319 18.71 0.12 12.20
CA ILE A 319 18.65 -0.34 13.60
C ILE A 319 19.79 -1.30 13.98
N MET A 320 20.57 -1.76 13.01
CA MET A 320 21.66 -2.72 13.27
C MET A 320 22.89 -2.03 13.82
N GLN A 321 23.35 -2.45 15.00
CA GLN A 321 24.57 -1.96 15.61
C GLN A 321 25.59 -3.10 15.76
N ASN A 322 26.65 -3.08 14.95
CA ASN A 322 27.69 -4.14 14.97
C ASN A 322 27.12 -5.57 14.83
N GLY A 323 26.09 -5.72 13.98
CA GLY A 323 25.41 -7.00 13.77
C GLY A 323 24.35 -7.35 14.83
N VAL A 324 24.15 -6.50 15.84
CA VAL A 324 23.12 -6.70 16.88
C VAL A 324 21.85 -5.91 16.48
N ASN A 325 20.71 -6.58 16.51
CA ASN A 325 19.41 -5.96 16.32
C ASN A 325 19.04 -5.09 17.55
N ARG A 326 18.76 -3.81 17.31
CA ARG A 326 18.44 -2.82 18.35
C ARG A 326 16.99 -2.29 18.19
N THR A 327 16.10 -3.05 17.55
CA THR A 327 14.71 -2.65 17.23
C THR A 327 14.03 -2.02 18.44
N GLU A 328 13.95 -2.71 19.56
CA GLU A 328 13.23 -2.25 20.75
C GLU A 328 13.79 -0.94 21.33
N GLY A 329 15.14 -0.84 21.40
CA GLY A 329 15.80 0.37 21.87
C GLY A 329 15.58 1.55 20.93
N VAL A 330 15.61 1.34 19.60
CA VAL A 330 15.33 2.37 18.60
C VAL A 330 13.87 2.79 18.64
N THR A 331 12.95 1.85 18.81
CA THR A 331 11.52 2.11 18.97
C THR A 331 11.24 2.96 20.21
N ASN A 332 11.86 2.67 21.35
CA ASN A 332 11.77 3.51 22.54
C ASN A 332 12.32 4.93 22.29
N SER A 333 13.47 5.04 21.62
CA SER A 333 14.03 6.35 21.26
C SER A 333 13.11 7.13 20.32
N TYR A 334 12.48 6.45 19.36
CA TYR A 334 11.50 7.03 18.45
C TYR A 334 10.25 7.51 19.21
N ALA A 335 9.72 6.69 20.12
CA ALA A 335 8.59 7.04 20.97
C ALA A 335 8.85 8.32 21.78
N VAL A 336 10.05 8.46 22.34
CA VAL A 336 10.46 9.64 23.11
C VAL A 336 10.58 10.87 22.23
N LYS A 337 11.20 10.74 21.05
CA LYS A 337 11.51 11.89 20.18
C LYS A 337 10.29 12.39 19.41
N TYR A 338 9.45 11.48 18.94
CA TYR A 338 8.43 11.81 17.94
C TYR A 338 6.99 11.49 18.38
N MET A 339 6.80 10.57 19.34
CA MET A 339 5.45 10.18 19.80
C MET A 339 5.07 10.80 21.16
N GLY A 340 5.92 11.67 21.75
CA GLY A 340 5.64 12.36 23.01
C GLY A 340 5.70 11.46 24.26
N ALA A 341 6.41 10.34 24.17
CA ALA A 341 6.65 9.51 25.34
C ALA A 341 7.62 10.19 26.32
N ASN A 342 7.35 10.03 27.61
CA ASN A 342 8.22 10.58 28.64
C ASN A 342 9.46 9.69 28.83
N ARG A 343 10.66 10.21 28.53
CA ARG A 343 11.93 9.46 28.60
C ARG A 343 12.17 8.86 30.00
N ALA A 344 11.88 9.59 31.08
CA ALA A 344 12.12 9.09 32.42
C ALA A 344 11.20 7.92 32.79
N LEU A 345 9.93 7.95 32.34
CA LEU A 345 8.98 6.86 32.57
C LEU A 345 9.33 5.63 31.71
N ILE A 346 9.73 5.83 30.45
CA ILE A 346 10.21 4.71 29.61
C ILE A 346 11.49 4.13 30.23
N GLN A 347 12.44 4.93 30.67
CA GLN A 347 13.66 4.46 31.32
C GLN A 347 13.38 3.60 32.54
N GLN A 348 12.39 3.99 33.36
CA GLN A 348 11.97 3.21 34.51
C GLN A 348 11.40 1.83 34.11
N SER A 349 10.63 1.77 33.04
CA SER A 349 10.13 0.49 32.47
C SER A 349 11.25 -0.35 31.91
N ILE A 350 12.23 0.27 31.22
CA ILE A 350 13.43 -0.41 30.69
C ILE A 350 14.27 -1.00 31.83
N ASP A 351 14.50 -0.27 32.91
CA ASP A 351 15.30 -0.73 34.06
C ASP A 351 14.64 -1.94 34.73
N TYR A 352 13.31 -1.91 34.84
CA TYR A 352 12.53 -3.07 35.31
C TYR A 352 12.67 -4.27 34.35
N ALA A 353 12.45 -4.09 33.04
CA ALA A 353 12.61 -5.13 32.03
C ALA A 353 14.03 -5.71 32.02
N ALA A 354 15.06 -4.87 32.14
CA ALA A 354 16.44 -5.30 32.20
C ALA A 354 16.75 -6.14 33.47
N SER A 355 16.09 -5.86 34.60
CA SER A 355 16.22 -6.66 35.83
C SER A 355 15.61 -8.06 35.70
N THR A 356 14.69 -8.25 34.76
CA THR A 356 14.04 -9.54 34.43
C THR A 356 14.67 -10.23 33.22
N GLY A 357 15.77 -9.70 32.67
CA GLY A 357 16.54 -10.30 31.58
C GLY A 357 16.27 -9.70 30.18
N HIS A 358 15.34 -8.74 30.06
CA HIS A 358 14.99 -8.10 28.81
C HIS A 358 15.81 -6.82 28.57
N LYS A 359 17.02 -6.95 28.06
CA LYS A 359 17.96 -5.83 27.87
C LYS A 359 17.79 -5.12 26.52
N GLN A 360 17.07 -5.73 25.57
CA GLN A 360 16.83 -5.21 24.22
C GLN A 360 16.16 -3.83 24.19
N TYR A 361 15.41 -3.46 25.23
CA TYR A 361 14.71 -2.19 25.33
C TYR A 361 15.57 -0.96 25.63
N ARG A 362 16.87 -1.15 25.88
CA ARG A 362 17.79 -0.05 26.30
C ARG A 362 17.95 1.01 25.22
N MET A 363 17.78 2.26 25.64
CA MET A 363 18.10 3.44 24.83
C MET A 363 19.53 3.91 25.07
N ASP A 364 20.20 4.38 24.01
CA ASP A 364 21.52 5.00 24.05
C ASP A 364 21.70 5.99 22.89
N ALA A 365 22.89 6.56 22.76
CA ALA A 365 23.19 7.51 21.70
C ALA A 365 23.08 6.90 20.28
N PHE A 366 23.27 5.59 20.12
CA PHE A 366 23.06 4.91 18.83
C PHE A 366 21.57 4.86 18.51
N THR A 367 20.73 4.38 19.43
CA THR A 367 19.29 4.25 19.21
C THR A 367 18.63 5.61 18.97
N ASP A 368 19.10 6.66 19.65
CA ASP A 368 18.62 8.04 19.42
C ASP A 368 18.93 8.52 17.99
N ARG A 369 20.15 8.27 17.48
CA ARG A 369 20.52 8.63 16.10
C ARG A 369 19.80 7.77 15.06
N ALA A 370 19.65 6.46 15.31
CA ALA A 370 18.91 5.57 14.43
C ALA A 370 17.45 6.03 14.28
N ALA A 371 16.80 6.41 15.38
CA ALA A 371 15.44 6.95 15.36
C ALA A 371 15.35 8.25 14.52
N GLU A 372 16.35 9.16 14.64
CA GLU A 372 16.42 10.39 13.82
C GLU A 372 16.56 10.09 12.32
N ARG A 373 17.44 9.15 11.97
CA ARG A 373 17.63 8.72 10.58
C ARG A 373 16.37 8.13 9.99
N ILE A 374 15.74 7.21 10.70
CA ILE A 374 14.49 6.59 10.25
C ILE A 374 13.40 7.64 10.07
N HIS A 375 13.24 8.57 11.03
CA HIS A 375 12.26 9.65 10.92
C HIS A 375 12.51 10.54 9.68
N SER A 376 13.76 10.72 9.26
CA SER A 376 14.11 11.43 8.03
C SER A 376 14.07 10.56 6.76
N GLY A 377 13.58 9.32 6.83
CA GLY A 377 13.48 8.40 5.70
C GLY A 377 14.77 7.65 5.36
N GLN A 378 15.80 7.71 6.23
CA GLN A 378 17.08 7.03 6.03
C GLN A 378 17.06 5.66 6.71
N CYS A 379 16.61 4.64 6.00
CA CYS A 379 16.37 3.29 6.52
C CYS A 379 17.56 2.33 6.37
N ASN A 380 18.56 2.67 5.55
CA ASN A 380 19.74 1.82 5.31
C ASN A 380 20.78 2.00 6.40
N ALA A 381 21.74 1.06 6.50
CA ALA A 381 22.92 1.20 7.35
C ALA A 381 23.69 2.49 6.97
N GLY A 382 24.18 3.23 7.97
CA GLY A 382 24.91 4.47 7.78
C GLY A 382 26.40 4.28 7.76
#